data_d3c20198514c7edceb96c6cbb8c5e2d2
#
_entry.id   d3c20198514c7edceb96c6cbb8c5e2d2
#
_cell.length_a   1.000
_cell.length_b   1.000
_cell.length_c   1.000
_cell.angle_alpha   90.00
_cell.angle_beta   90.00
_cell.angle_gamma   90.00
#
_symmetry.space_group_name_H-M   'P 1'
#
loop_
_entity.id
_entity.type
_entity.pdbx_description
1 polymer ?
#
loop_
_entity_poly.entity_id
_entity_poly.type
_entity_poly.pdbx_seq_one_letter_code
_entity_poly.pdbx_strand_id
1 'polypeptide(L)'
;MLLGPTAEDVPDRSDTATTAAGLRSLLAAGRRILPGLAEEEVTSTYAGLRAATEHADYQIRVDASRRYACAGGIRSTGLSASLGIAEHVAGLLDEAGLELKPRPGFAVSPPVMPYIGEAGVRPYQDAATIAADPAYGQIVCHCERVTRGEIRDALAGPVPPADPGGLRRRTRAGNGRCQGFYCGAAVSRLLSAAGVGTGPGAP
;
A
#
# COMPACT_ATOMS: atom_id res chain seq x y z
N MET A 1 4.93 4.68 -15.11
CA MET A 1 4.40 6.03 -14.72
C MET A 1 2.94 5.87 -14.31
N LEU A 2 2.44 6.67 -13.36
CA LEU A 2 1.03 6.72 -12.98
C LEU A 2 0.44 8.05 -13.43
N LEU A 3 -0.76 8.01 -14.01
CA LEU A 3 -1.54 9.17 -14.40
C LEU A 3 -2.83 9.19 -13.59
N GLY A 4 -3.06 10.26 -12.84
CA GLY A 4 -4.23 10.41 -11.98
C GLY A 4 -4.01 11.43 -10.87
N PRO A 5 -4.92 11.46 -9.91
CA PRO A 5 -6.21 10.77 -9.87
C PRO A 5 -7.35 11.56 -10.50
N THR A 6 -8.52 10.93 -10.65
CA THR A 6 -9.82 11.61 -10.63
C THR A 6 -10.32 11.71 -9.18
N ALA A 7 -11.37 12.49 -8.95
CA ALA A 7 -12.08 12.55 -7.68
C ALA A 7 -13.56 12.79 -7.97
N GLU A 8 -14.35 11.74 -7.88
CA GLU A 8 -15.78 11.75 -8.15
C GLU A 8 -16.52 11.20 -6.93
N ASP A 9 -17.59 11.86 -6.51
CA ASP A 9 -18.46 11.34 -5.46
C ASP A 9 -19.35 10.26 -6.05
N VAL A 10 -19.38 9.10 -5.41
CA VAL A 10 -20.17 7.95 -5.84
C VAL A 10 -21.16 7.56 -4.74
N PRO A 11 -22.42 7.26 -5.08
CA PRO A 11 -23.43 6.88 -4.08
C PRO A 11 -23.17 5.48 -3.51
N ASP A 12 -22.61 4.57 -4.30
CA ASP A 12 -22.28 3.22 -3.85
C ASP A 12 -20.88 3.19 -3.24
N ARG A 13 -20.81 2.93 -1.93
CA ARG A 13 -19.56 2.86 -1.16
C ARG A 13 -18.73 1.59 -1.41
N SER A 14 -19.16 0.74 -2.30
CA SER A 14 -18.44 -0.46 -2.75
C SER A 14 -17.97 -0.36 -4.21
N ASP A 15 -18.43 0.67 -4.96
CA ASP A 15 -18.06 0.83 -6.36
C ASP A 15 -16.62 1.29 -6.53
N THR A 16 -15.79 0.40 -7.06
CA THR A 16 -14.39 0.65 -7.42
C THR A 16 -14.15 0.56 -8.92
N ALA A 17 -15.20 0.64 -9.73
CA ALA A 17 -15.08 0.58 -11.18
C ALA A 17 -14.41 1.85 -11.74
N THR A 18 -13.60 1.65 -12.77
CA THR A 18 -13.09 2.76 -13.58
C THR A 18 -14.17 3.18 -14.58
N THR A 19 -14.35 4.48 -14.78
CA THR A 19 -15.32 5.01 -15.73
C THR A 19 -14.66 5.46 -17.03
N ALA A 20 -15.33 5.27 -18.17
CA ALA A 20 -14.83 5.78 -19.45
C ALA A 20 -14.69 7.31 -19.46
N ALA A 21 -15.54 8.01 -18.72
CA ALA A 21 -15.46 9.47 -18.57
C ALA A 21 -14.21 9.90 -17.79
N GLY A 22 -13.96 9.26 -16.65
CA GLY A 22 -12.76 9.48 -15.83
C GLY A 22 -11.48 9.21 -16.61
N LEU A 23 -11.40 8.09 -17.31
CA LEU A 23 -10.23 7.77 -18.14
C LEU A 23 -9.99 8.79 -19.27
N ARG A 24 -11.04 9.23 -19.96
CA ARG A 24 -10.90 10.30 -20.98
C ARG A 24 -10.40 11.60 -20.37
N SER A 25 -10.92 11.99 -19.21
CA SER A 25 -10.49 13.19 -18.48
C SER A 25 -9.01 13.12 -18.10
N LEU A 26 -8.58 11.98 -17.55
CA LEU A 26 -7.17 11.75 -17.21
C LEU A 26 -6.25 11.83 -18.42
N LEU A 27 -6.59 11.18 -19.53
CA LEU A 27 -5.80 11.22 -20.75
C LEU A 27 -5.72 12.64 -21.33
N ALA A 28 -6.81 13.39 -21.30
CA ALA A 28 -6.82 14.79 -21.75
C ALA A 28 -5.92 15.67 -20.87
N ALA A 29 -5.96 15.49 -19.56
CA ALA A 29 -5.09 16.20 -18.63
C ALA A 29 -3.60 15.79 -18.81
N GLY A 30 -3.35 14.51 -18.94
CA GLY A 30 -2.00 13.97 -19.15
C GLY A 30 -1.34 14.48 -20.42
N ARG A 31 -2.08 14.55 -21.52
CA ARG A 31 -1.57 15.10 -22.80
C ARG A 31 -1.10 16.55 -22.71
N ARG A 32 -1.71 17.34 -21.83
CA ARG A 32 -1.30 18.75 -21.63
C ARG A 32 0.01 18.86 -20.86
N ILE A 33 0.28 17.90 -19.96
CA ILE A 33 1.48 17.92 -19.10
C ILE A 33 2.65 17.22 -19.79
N LEU A 34 2.39 16.06 -20.40
CA LEU A 34 3.38 15.24 -21.09
C LEU A 34 2.76 14.66 -22.37
N PRO A 35 2.85 15.35 -23.52
CA PRO A 35 2.21 14.92 -24.76
C PRO A 35 2.54 13.50 -25.20
N GLY A 36 3.80 13.07 -25.08
CA GLY A 36 4.25 11.72 -25.45
C GLY A 36 3.63 10.60 -24.61
N LEU A 37 3.04 10.91 -23.45
CA LEU A 37 2.36 9.91 -22.64
C LEU A 37 1.14 9.29 -23.34
N ALA A 38 0.55 10.00 -24.29
CA ALA A 38 -0.61 9.51 -25.04
C ALA A 38 -0.26 8.40 -26.04
N GLU A 39 1.01 8.24 -26.36
CA GLU A 39 1.52 7.22 -27.29
C GLU A 39 1.94 5.95 -26.53
N GLU A 40 2.02 6.03 -25.20
CA GLU A 40 2.40 4.90 -24.37
C GLU A 40 1.25 3.92 -24.13
N GLU A 41 1.60 2.65 -24.04
CA GLU A 41 0.64 1.57 -23.76
C GLU A 41 0.12 1.65 -22.32
N VAL A 42 -1.19 1.61 -22.15
CA VAL A 42 -1.84 1.51 -20.84
C VAL A 42 -1.70 0.09 -20.32
N THR A 43 -0.90 -0.10 -19.29
CA THR A 43 -0.67 -1.40 -18.65
C THR A 43 -1.86 -1.84 -17.81
N SER A 44 -2.45 -0.94 -17.04
CA SER A 44 -3.65 -1.21 -16.22
C SER A 44 -4.35 0.08 -15.84
N THR A 45 -5.64 -0.05 -15.55
CA THR A 45 -6.47 1.01 -14.96
C THR A 45 -7.06 0.49 -13.65
N TYR A 46 -7.20 1.37 -12.67
CA TYR A 46 -7.81 1.01 -11.41
C TYR A 46 -8.45 2.24 -10.76
N ALA A 47 -9.43 1.99 -9.93
CA ALA A 47 -10.03 2.99 -9.06
C ALA A 47 -10.07 2.45 -7.62
N GLY A 48 -10.25 3.34 -6.67
CA GLY A 48 -10.36 2.98 -5.27
C GLY A 48 -11.23 4.00 -4.55
N LEU A 49 -11.84 3.58 -3.46
CA LEU A 49 -12.66 4.43 -2.63
C LEU A 49 -11.77 5.30 -1.73
N ARG A 50 -12.06 6.58 -1.73
CA ARG A 50 -11.51 7.53 -0.79
C ARG A 50 -12.60 8.00 0.15
N ALA A 51 -12.45 7.72 1.44
CA ALA A 51 -13.39 8.18 2.44
C ALA A 51 -13.40 9.71 2.49
N ALA A 52 -14.57 10.29 2.41
CA ALA A 52 -14.82 11.71 2.58
C ALA A 52 -15.99 11.90 3.53
N THR A 53 -16.01 13.04 4.21
CA THR A 53 -17.13 13.51 5.01
C THR A 53 -17.69 14.77 4.38
N GLU A 54 -18.85 15.21 4.85
CA GLU A 54 -19.45 16.49 4.52
C GLU A 54 -18.62 17.70 4.98
N HIS A 55 -17.64 17.47 5.88
CA HIS A 55 -16.76 18.52 6.40
C HIS A 55 -15.59 18.77 5.45
N ALA A 56 -15.19 20.01 5.29
CA ALA A 56 -14.05 20.39 4.45
C ALA A 56 -12.71 20.06 5.09
N ASP A 57 -12.63 20.00 6.43
CA ASP A 57 -11.41 19.82 7.19
C ASP A 57 -11.43 18.54 8.04
N TYR A 58 -10.30 18.23 8.66
CA TYR A 58 -10.13 17.10 9.58
C TYR A 58 -11.07 17.22 10.78
N GLN A 59 -11.63 16.10 11.18
CA GLN A 59 -12.46 15.98 12.36
C GLN A 59 -11.67 15.31 13.48
N ILE A 60 -10.77 16.07 14.12
CA ILE A 60 -9.91 15.56 15.19
C ILE A 60 -10.41 16.14 16.51
N ARG A 61 -10.81 15.28 17.45
CA ARG A 61 -11.33 15.69 18.77
C ARG A 61 -11.19 14.58 19.80
N VAL A 62 -11.15 14.99 21.06
CA VAL A 62 -11.25 14.11 22.23
C VAL A 62 -12.45 14.53 23.06
N ASP A 63 -13.28 13.57 23.45
CA ASP A 63 -14.37 13.73 24.43
C ASP A 63 -13.99 12.94 25.69
N ALA A 64 -13.45 13.64 26.67
CA ALA A 64 -12.99 13.03 27.92
C ALA A 64 -14.14 12.36 28.69
N SER A 65 -15.37 12.93 28.64
CA SER A 65 -16.55 12.41 29.36
C SER A 65 -16.98 11.04 28.82
N ARG A 66 -16.82 10.82 27.52
CA ARG A 66 -17.14 9.57 26.83
C ARG A 66 -15.93 8.65 26.63
N ARG A 67 -14.75 9.07 27.05
CA ARG A 67 -13.48 8.37 26.78
C ARG A 67 -13.32 8.04 25.28
N TYR A 68 -13.65 9.00 24.42
CA TYR A 68 -13.66 8.83 22.98
C TYR A 68 -12.69 9.81 22.31
N ALA A 69 -11.82 9.29 21.46
CA ALA A 69 -10.95 10.08 20.58
C ALA A 69 -11.29 9.76 19.12
N CYS A 70 -11.37 10.78 18.30
CA CYS A 70 -11.65 10.67 16.87
C CYS A 70 -10.56 11.38 16.08
N ALA A 71 -10.06 10.71 15.05
CA ALA A 71 -9.23 11.28 13.99
C ALA A 71 -9.88 10.92 12.65
N GLY A 72 -10.89 11.68 12.25
CA GLY A 72 -11.71 11.44 11.06
C GLY A 72 -11.57 12.54 10.01
N GLY A 73 -12.21 12.35 8.86
CA GLY A 73 -12.25 13.33 7.77
C GLY A 73 -10.90 13.57 7.06
N ILE A 74 -9.92 12.70 7.26
CA ILE A 74 -8.52 12.92 6.81
C ILE A 74 -8.37 12.79 5.29
N ARG A 75 -9.30 12.12 4.62
CA ARG A 75 -9.30 11.93 3.15
C ARG A 75 -8.00 11.27 2.67
N SER A 76 -7.33 11.86 1.66
CA SER A 76 -6.13 11.31 1.02
C SER A 76 -4.81 11.76 1.63
N THR A 77 -4.82 12.59 2.66
CA THR A 77 -3.61 13.19 3.26
C THR A 77 -3.11 12.43 4.50
N GLY A 78 -3.74 11.30 4.85
CA GLY A 78 -3.45 10.56 6.09
C GLY A 78 -1.99 10.16 6.24
N LEU A 79 -1.36 9.70 5.17
CA LEU A 79 0.05 9.29 5.24
C LEU A 79 0.98 10.50 5.48
N SER A 80 0.84 11.56 4.69
CA SER A 80 1.70 12.75 4.80
C SER A 80 1.46 13.56 6.07
N ALA A 81 0.23 13.56 6.61
CA ALA A 81 -0.12 14.28 7.84
C ALA A 81 -0.01 13.42 9.11
N SER A 82 0.28 12.12 9.00
CA SER A 82 0.18 11.16 10.11
C SER A 82 0.96 11.55 11.37
N LEU A 83 2.18 12.05 11.21
CA LEU A 83 3.02 12.43 12.36
C LEU A 83 2.46 13.66 13.10
N GLY A 84 2.04 14.69 12.36
CA GLY A 84 1.40 15.86 12.95
C GLY A 84 0.04 15.54 13.59
N ILE A 85 -0.75 14.65 12.97
CA ILE A 85 -2.01 14.17 13.56
C ILE A 85 -1.73 13.41 14.85
N ALA A 86 -0.73 12.54 14.87
CA ALA A 86 -0.38 11.77 16.06
C ALA A 86 0.05 12.67 17.22
N GLU A 87 0.88 13.67 16.95
CA GLU A 87 1.31 14.67 17.95
C GLU A 87 0.11 15.48 18.48
N HIS A 88 -0.74 15.96 17.58
CA HIS A 88 -1.95 16.70 17.95
C HIS A 88 -2.91 15.87 18.80
N VAL A 89 -3.16 14.62 18.42
CA VAL A 89 -4.03 13.70 19.20
C VAL A 89 -3.41 13.41 20.57
N ALA A 90 -2.10 13.21 20.66
CA ALA A 90 -1.43 13.02 21.94
C ALA A 90 -1.60 14.24 22.86
N GLY A 91 -1.47 15.46 22.34
CA GLY A 91 -1.73 16.68 23.08
C GLY A 91 -3.18 16.76 23.59
N LEU A 92 -4.16 16.49 22.73
CA LEU A 92 -5.58 16.48 23.13
C LEU A 92 -5.89 15.43 24.21
N LEU A 93 -5.23 14.28 24.17
CA LEU A 93 -5.39 13.24 25.18
C LEU A 93 -4.80 13.67 26.54
N ASP A 94 -3.63 14.32 26.54
CA ASP A 94 -3.00 14.87 27.74
C ASP A 94 -3.87 15.97 28.36
N GLU A 95 -4.37 16.91 27.56
CA GLU A 95 -5.34 17.94 27.97
C GLU A 95 -6.64 17.33 28.55
N ALA A 96 -7.08 16.18 28.02
CA ALA A 96 -8.22 15.44 28.52
C ALA A 96 -7.93 14.65 29.82
N GLY A 97 -6.72 14.74 30.36
CA GLY A 97 -6.30 14.13 31.63
C GLY A 97 -5.77 12.69 31.49
N LEU A 98 -5.43 12.24 30.29
CA LEU A 98 -4.72 10.99 30.11
C LEU A 98 -3.23 11.20 30.38
N GLU A 99 -2.73 10.66 31.49
CA GLU A 99 -1.31 10.74 31.82
C GLU A 99 -0.48 9.93 30.84
N LEU A 100 0.19 10.62 29.90
CA LEU A 100 1.08 10.01 28.92
C LEU A 100 2.48 9.86 29.51
N LYS A 101 2.97 8.61 29.61
CA LYS A 101 4.33 8.32 30.09
C LYS A 101 5.19 7.77 28.95
N PRO A 102 6.44 8.26 28.81
CA PRO A 102 7.38 7.68 27.87
C PRO A 102 7.53 6.17 28.13
N ARG A 103 7.46 5.38 27.07
CA ARG A 103 7.67 3.93 27.14
C ARG A 103 9.18 3.65 27.27
N PRO A 104 9.68 3.09 28.39
CA PRO A 104 11.09 2.75 28.53
C PRO A 104 11.51 1.76 27.44
N GLY A 105 12.68 1.97 26.85
CA GLY A 105 13.22 1.07 25.81
C GLY A 105 12.46 1.11 24.47
N PHE A 106 11.59 2.11 24.24
CA PHE A 106 10.94 2.27 22.96
C PHE A 106 11.97 2.61 21.87
N ALA A 107 12.08 1.76 20.86
CA ALA A 107 12.89 2.06 19.69
C ALA A 107 12.17 3.11 18.83
N VAL A 108 12.81 4.27 18.65
CA VAL A 108 12.28 5.37 17.81
C VAL A 108 12.23 4.97 16.34
N SER A 109 13.14 4.06 15.91
CA SER A 109 13.15 3.57 14.53
C SER A 109 12.10 2.48 14.35
N PRO A 110 11.18 2.64 13.37
CA PRO A 110 10.25 1.57 13.04
C PRO A 110 11.01 0.36 12.47
N PRO A 111 10.45 -0.84 12.57
CA PRO A 111 11.06 -2.00 11.93
C PRO A 111 11.18 -1.79 10.42
N VAL A 112 12.38 -2.00 9.92
CA VAL A 112 12.64 -1.92 8.46
C VAL A 112 12.04 -3.17 7.81
N MET A 113 11.16 -2.95 6.84
CA MET A 113 10.66 -4.03 5.99
C MET A 113 11.78 -4.43 5.00
N PRO A 114 12.15 -5.71 4.94
CA PRO A 114 13.11 -6.14 3.93
C PRO A 114 12.45 -6.03 2.54
N TYR A 115 13.15 -5.52 1.62
CA TYR A 115 12.85 -5.36 0.19
C TYR A 115 11.37 -5.26 -0.20
N ILE A 116 10.96 -4.11 -0.65
CA ILE A 116 9.60 -3.87 -1.20
C ILE A 116 9.60 -3.81 -2.73
N GLY A 117 10.59 -4.39 -3.38
CA GLY A 117 10.74 -4.37 -4.83
C GLY A 117 11.37 -3.11 -5.41
N GLU A 118 11.83 -2.18 -4.57
CA GLU A 118 12.34 -0.87 -4.96
C GLU A 118 13.78 -0.60 -4.49
N ALA A 119 14.46 -1.61 -3.94
CA ALA A 119 15.85 -1.49 -3.55
C ALA A 119 16.73 -1.13 -4.76
N GLY A 120 17.73 -0.27 -4.57
CA GLY A 120 18.66 0.15 -5.62
C GLY A 120 19.43 -1.02 -6.23
N VAL A 121 19.83 -1.99 -5.41
CA VAL A 121 20.33 -3.30 -5.86
C VAL A 121 19.31 -4.35 -5.42
N ARG A 122 18.71 -5.01 -6.38
CA ARG A 122 17.72 -6.05 -6.12
C ARG A 122 18.41 -7.36 -5.74
N PRO A 123 17.83 -8.20 -4.86
CA PRO A 123 18.45 -9.45 -4.43
C PRO A 123 18.86 -10.37 -5.58
N TYR A 124 18.08 -10.45 -6.65
CA TYR A 124 18.42 -11.27 -7.82
C TYR A 124 19.64 -10.77 -8.62
N GLN A 125 20.11 -9.56 -8.35
CA GLN A 125 21.29 -8.94 -8.98
C GLN A 125 22.54 -9.07 -8.10
N ASP A 126 22.39 -9.51 -6.87
CA ASP A 126 23.49 -9.63 -5.90
C ASP A 126 23.94 -11.08 -5.78
N ALA A 127 25.08 -11.36 -6.39
CA ALA A 127 25.67 -12.72 -6.39
C ALA A 127 26.00 -13.22 -4.96
N ALA A 128 26.38 -12.33 -4.04
CA ALA A 128 26.69 -12.71 -2.67
C ALA A 128 25.43 -13.12 -1.92
N THR A 129 24.36 -12.36 -2.06
CA THR A 129 23.04 -12.67 -1.50
C THR A 129 22.50 -14.00 -2.05
N ILE A 130 22.64 -14.24 -3.37
CA ILE A 130 22.20 -15.50 -3.99
C ILE A 130 23.05 -16.69 -3.52
N ALA A 131 24.37 -16.50 -3.35
CA ALA A 131 25.23 -17.55 -2.85
C ALA A 131 24.93 -17.92 -1.39
N ALA A 132 24.57 -16.93 -0.57
CA ALA A 132 24.16 -17.15 0.81
C ALA A 132 22.80 -17.85 0.92
N ASP A 133 21.85 -17.49 0.03
CA ASP A 133 20.54 -18.14 -0.04
C ASP A 133 20.03 -18.16 -1.49
N PRO A 134 20.01 -19.35 -2.12
CA PRO A 134 19.56 -19.52 -3.51
C PRO A 134 18.12 -19.07 -3.78
N ALA A 135 17.28 -18.90 -2.76
CA ALA A 135 15.91 -18.41 -2.92
C ALA A 135 15.84 -17.00 -3.52
N TYR A 136 16.88 -16.18 -3.33
CA TYR A 136 16.98 -14.86 -3.94
C TYR A 136 17.35 -14.89 -5.43
N GLY A 137 17.84 -16.02 -5.94
CA GLY A 137 18.02 -16.26 -7.38
C GLY A 137 16.78 -16.80 -8.08
N GLN A 138 15.74 -17.21 -7.34
CA GLN A 138 14.53 -17.81 -7.89
C GLN A 138 13.46 -16.74 -8.13
N ILE A 139 13.35 -16.23 -9.35
CA ILE A 139 12.34 -15.24 -9.71
C ILE A 139 10.97 -15.90 -9.78
N VAL A 140 10.02 -15.42 -9.01
CA VAL A 140 8.61 -15.84 -8.99
C VAL A 140 7.76 -14.90 -9.86
N CYS A 141 7.90 -13.58 -9.69
CA CYS A 141 7.22 -12.60 -10.51
C CYS A 141 8.18 -11.98 -11.53
N HIS A 142 8.09 -12.41 -12.80
CA HIS A 142 9.00 -11.97 -13.85
C HIS A 142 8.81 -10.50 -14.23
N CYS A 143 7.56 -9.97 -14.20
CA CYS A 143 7.29 -8.57 -14.54
C CYS A 143 7.96 -7.60 -13.56
N GLU A 144 7.87 -7.90 -12.26
CA GLU A 144 8.41 -7.07 -11.17
C GLU A 144 9.74 -7.63 -10.64
N ARG A 145 10.20 -8.75 -11.19
CA ARG A 145 11.45 -9.43 -10.80
C ARG A 145 11.56 -9.72 -9.30
N VAL A 146 10.43 -10.12 -8.71
CA VAL A 146 10.34 -10.50 -7.29
C VAL A 146 10.76 -11.95 -7.13
N THR A 147 11.68 -12.18 -6.19
CA THR A 147 12.24 -13.50 -5.91
C THR A 147 11.44 -14.25 -4.84
N ARG A 148 11.67 -15.56 -4.77
CA ARG A 148 11.12 -16.40 -3.69
C ARG A 148 11.63 -15.96 -2.32
N GLY A 149 12.90 -15.53 -2.22
CA GLY A 149 13.47 -15.00 -0.98
C GLY A 149 12.73 -13.77 -0.49
N GLU A 150 12.48 -12.78 -1.36
CA GLU A 150 11.73 -11.57 -1.01
C GLU A 150 10.29 -11.89 -0.55
N ILE A 151 9.62 -12.85 -1.18
CA ILE A 151 8.27 -13.28 -0.75
C ILE A 151 8.33 -13.93 0.64
N ARG A 152 9.28 -14.81 0.88
CA ARG A 152 9.48 -15.45 2.19
C ARG A 152 9.74 -14.40 3.27
N ASP A 153 10.60 -13.44 3.01
CA ASP A 153 10.95 -12.40 3.98
C ASP A 153 9.76 -11.50 4.30
N ALA A 154 8.94 -11.18 3.30
CA ALA A 154 7.69 -10.46 3.52
C ALA A 154 6.70 -11.25 4.39
N LEU A 155 6.64 -12.57 4.22
CA LEU A 155 5.81 -13.47 5.03
C LEU A 155 6.32 -13.61 6.47
N ALA A 156 7.63 -13.53 6.69
CA ALA A 156 8.28 -13.62 7.99
C ALA A 156 8.51 -12.24 8.66
N GLY A 157 8.19 -11.16 7.98
CA GLY A 157 8.46 -9.80 8.43
C GLY A 157 7.59 -9.36 9.62
N PRO A 158 7.90 -8.19 10.21
CA PRO A 158 7.18 -7.69 11.39
C PRO A 158 5.71 -7.36 11.14
N VAL A 159 5.32 -7.15 9.88
CA VAL A 159 3.93 -6.95 9.44
C VAL A 159 3.67 -7.91 8.27
N PRO A 160 3.45 -9.20 8.53
CA PRO A 160 3.24 -10.18 7.47
C PRO A 160 1.96 -9.91 6.68
N PRO A 161 1.89 -10.29 5.41
CA PRO A 161 0.66 -10.20 4.63
C PRO A 161 -0.37 -11.22 5.15
N ALA A 162 -1.62 -10.78 5.25
CA ALA A 162 -2.75 -11.64 5.61
C ALA A 162 -3.49 -12.20 4.38
N ASP A 163 -3.19 -11.70 3.20
CA ASP A 163 -3.85 -12.04 1.93
C ASP A 163 -2.92 -11.77 0.73
N PRO A 164 -3.30 -12.20 -0.50
CA PRO A 164 -2.53 -11.92 -1.70
C PRO A 164 -2.33 -10.43 -1.99
N GLY A 165 -3.32 -9.59 -1.71
CA GLY A 165 -3.22 -8.14 -1.85
C GLY A 165 -2.20 -7.53 -0.88
N GLY A 166 -2.13 -8.04 0.35
CA GLY A 166 -1.11 -7.70 1.33
C GLY A 166 0.30 -8.03 0.84
N LEU A 167 0.50 -9.21 0.26
CA LEU A 167 1.79 -9.60 -0.33
C LEU A 167 2.16 -8.70 -1.52
N ARG A 168 1.20 -8.43 -2.40
CA ARG A 168 1.37 -7.54 -3.55
C ARG A 168 1.85 -6.16 -3.14
N ARG A 169 1.28 -5.57 -2.07
CA ARG A 169 1.69 -4.26 -1.53
C ARG A 169 3.11 -4.27 -0.94
N ARG A 170 3.57 -5.39 -0.39
CA ARG A 170 4.89 -5.50 0.24
C ARG A 170 6.01 -5.84 -0.72
N THR A 171 5.72 -6.64 -1.74
CA THR A 171 6.75 -7.18 -2.64
C THR A 171 6.60 -6.71 -4.07
N ARG A 172 5.46 -6.14 -4.45
CA ARG A 172 5.03 -5.84 -5.83
C ARG A 172 4.75 -7.08 -6.68
N ALA A 173 4.84 -8.31 -6.14
CA ALA A 173 4.46 -9.51 -6.88
C ALA A 173 3.02 -9.42 -7.38
N GLY A 174 2.81 -9.54 -8.69
CA GLY A 174 1.50 -9.37 -9.33
C GLY A 174 1.15 -7.93 -9.76
N ASN A 175 2.00 -6.93 -9.49
CA ASN A 175 1.76 -5.54 -9.90
C ASN A 175 2.17 -5.22 -11.35
N GLY A 176 2.99 -6.05 -11.96
CA GLY A 176 3.48 -5.82 -13.31
C GLY A 176 2.39 -6.01 -14.38
N ARG A 177 2.74 -5.77 -15.63
CA ARG A 177 1.81 -5.71 -16.76
C ARG A 177 0.95 -6.96 -16.96
N CYS A 178 1.37 -8.15 -16.48
CA CYS A 178 0.54 -9.35 -16.56
C CYS A 178 -0.48 -9.48 -15.43
N GLN A 179 -0.49 -8.57 -14.45
CA GLN A 179 -1.43 -8.54 -13.32
C GLN A 179 -1.57 -9.89 -12.60
N GLY A 180 -0.45 -10.59 -12.42
CA GLY A 180 -0.42 -11.88 -11.73
C GLY A 180 -0.69 -13.11 -12.61
N PHE A 181 -1.01 -12.94 -13.90
CA PHE A 181 -1.34 -14.05 -14.79
C PHE A 181 -0.28 -15.18 -14.77
N TYR A 182 1.00 -14.83 -14.83
CA TYR A 182 2.09 -15.83 -14.81
C TYR A 182 2.48 -16.26 -13.40
N CYS A 183 2.48 -15.37 -12.42
CA CYS A 183 2.99 -15.68 -11.08
C CYS A 183 1.90 -16.08 -10.07
N GLY A 184 0.62 -15.86 -10.36
CA GLY A 184 -0.48 -16.05 -9.42
C GLY A 184 -0.52 -17.44 -8.79
N ALA A 185 -0.39 -18.51 -9.59
CA ALA A 185 -0.38 -19.86 -9.06
C ALA A 185 0.84 -20.15 -8.15
N ALA A 186 2.02 -19.62 -8.46
CA ALA A 186 3.20 -19.77 -7.62
C ALA A 186 3.06 -18.97 -6.31
N VAL A 187 2.56 -17.74 -6.40
CA VAL A 187 2.26 -16.88 -5.24
C VAL A 187 1.23 -17.54 -4.32
N SER A 188 0.13 -18.07 -4.87
CA SER A 188 -0.89 -18.77 -4.08
C SER A 188 -0.32 -19.97 -3.32
N ARG A 189 0.55 -20.77 -3.96
CA ARG A 189 1.21 -21.90 -3.28
C ARG A 189 2.10 -21.44 -2.12
N LEU A 190 2.85 -20.34 -2.30
CA LEU A 190 3.71 -19.79 -1.25
C LEU A 190 2.90 -19.24 -0.08
N LEU A 191 1.80 -18.55 -0.35
CA LEU A 191 0.88 -18.06 0.68
C LEU A 191 0.24 -19.23 1.46
N SER A 192 -0.29 -20.24 0.74
CA SER A 192 -0.89 -21.42 1.37
C SER A 192 0.11 -22.18 2.23
N ALA A 193 1.36 -22.35 1.78
CA ALA A 193 2.42 -22.98 2.54
C ALA A 193 2.78 -22.21 3.82
N ALA A 194 2.55 -20.90 3.85
CA ALA A 194 2.72 -20.04 5.03
C ALA A 194 1.45 -19.91 5.88
N GLY A 195 0.39 -20.66 5.59
CA GLY A 195 -0.88 -20.60 6.32
C GLY A 195 -1.71 -19.35 6.04
N VAL A 196 -1.36 -18.58 5.01
CA VAL A 196 -2.10 -17.38 4.61
C VAL A 196 -3.24 -17.78 3.67
N GLY A 197 -4.47 -17.39 4.01
CA GLY A 197 -5.66 -17.71 3.23
C GLY A 197 -5.61 -17.05 1.84
N THR A 198 -5.90 -17.85 0.81
CA THR A 198 -6.09 -17.37 -0.56
C THR A 198 -7.58 -17.17 -0.84
N GLY A 199 -8.29 -16.44 0.03
CA GLY A 199 -9.74 -16.23 -0.08
C GLY A 199 -10.17 -15.67 -1.44
N PRO A 200 -11.46 -15.83 -1.82
CA PRO A 200 -12.02 -15.26 -3.05
C PRO A 200 -12.02 -13.74 -2.92
N GLY A 201 -11.09 -13.07 -3.58
CA GLY A 201 -10.93 -11.62 -3.51
C GLY A 201 -9.60 -11.12 -4.08
N ALA A 202 -8.77 -11.99 -4.61
CA ALA A 202 -7.65 -11.57 -5.43
C ALA A 202 -8.14 -11.33 -6.85
N PRO A 203 -7.83 -10.14 -7.46
CA PRO A 203 -8.13 -9.89 -8.86
C PRO A 203 -7.40 -10.88 -9.77
#